data_41face37770abd779af23e3c02f84b7a
#
_entry.id   41face37770abd779af23e3c02f84b7a
#
_cell.length_a   1.000
_cell.length_b   1.000
_cell.length_c   1.000
_cell.angle_alpha   90.00
_cell.angle_beta   90.00
_cell.angle_gamma   90.00
#
_symmetry.space_group_name_H-M   'P 1'
#
loop_
_entity.id
_entity.type
_entity.pdbx_description
1 polymer ?
#
loop_
_entity_poly.entity_id
_entity_poly.type
_entity_poly.pdbx_seq_one_letter_code
_entity_poly.pdbx_strand_id
1 'polypeptide(L)' 'MELTDSAFLTADDVAAYLGIAKPTAYKLIQRLNAELKQKGLIIIAGKVDRDYFLSRVKYSG' A
#
# COMPACT_ATOMS: atom_id res chain seq x y z
N MET A 1 0.73 1.82 16.56
CA MET A 1 0.48 2.98 15.70
C MET A 1 -0.72 2.70 14.81
N GLU A 2 -1.67 3.59 14.82
CA GLU A 2 -2.86 3.42 14.02
C GLU A 2 -2.64 3.91 12.60
N LEU A 3 -3.18 3.20 11.63
CA LEU A 3 -3.20 3.68 10.26
C LEU A 3 -4.24 4.80 10.11
N THR A 4 -4.03 5.63 9.10
CA THR A 4 -4.98 6.69 8.78
C THR A 4 -6.36 6.10 8.49
N ASP A 5 -7.40 6.89 8.74
CA ASP A 5 -8.78 6.51 8.39
C ASP A 5 -9.05 6.62 6.89
N SER A 6 -8.10 7.16 6.12
CA SER A 6 -8.26 7.29 4.68
C SER A 6 -8.40 5.91 4.03
N ALA A 7 -9.15 5.85 2.94
CA ALA A 7 -9.27 4.64 2.15
C ALA A 7 -7.95 4.26 1.46
N PHE A 8 -7.05 5.22 1.32
CA PHE A 8 -5.75 5.01 0.65
C PHE A 8 -4.61 5.39 1.59
N LEU A 9 -3.50 4.66 1.44
CA LEU A 9 -2.28 4.92 2.20
C LEU A 9 -1.22 5.54 1.29
N THR A 10 -0.46 6.49 1.83
CA THR A 10 0.69 7.07 1.12
C THR A 10 1.93 6.23 1.37
N ALA A 11 3.02 6.56 0.65
CA ALA A 11 4.31 5.92 0.90
C ALA A 11 4.79 6.15 2.32
N ASP A 12 4.53 7.35 2.88
CA ASP A 12 4.89 7.63 4.26
C ASP A 12 4.14 6.71 5.22
N ASP A 13 2.85 6.50 4.98
CA ASP A 13 2.03 5.60 5.81
C ASP A 13 2.57 4.18 5.77
N VAL A 14 2.86 3.68 4.57
CA VAL A 14 3.35 2.32 4.38
C VAL A 14 4.73 2.15 5.01
N ALA A 15 5.61 3.13 4.82
CA ALA A 15 6.95 3.08 5.39
C ALA A 15 6.88 3.04 6.91
N ALA A 16 6.03 3.85 7.51
CA ALA A 16 5.87 3.88 8.96
C ALA A 16 5.28 2.57 9.48
N TYR A 17 4.28 2.05 8.78
CA TYR A 17 3.60 0.83 9.22
C TYR A 17 4.54 -0.38 9.20
N LEU A 18 5.36 -0.50 8.15
CA LEU A 18 6.25 -1.64 7.98
C LEU A 18 7.64 -1.43 8.56
N GLY A 19 7.98 -0.20 8.96
CA GLY A 19 9.32 0.10 9.43
C GLY A 19 10.38 0.00 8.34
N ILE A 20 10.04 0.44 7.12
CA ILE A 20 10.94 0.38 5.97
C ILE A 20 11.21 1.77 5.43
N ALA A 21 12.24 1.89 4.58
CA ALA A 21 12.57 3.16 3.96
C ALA A 21 11.49 3.57 2.96
N LYS A 22 11.31 4.88 2.79
CA LYS A 22 10.30 5.43 1.88
C LYS A 22 10.46 4.94 0.44
N PRO A 23 11.68 4.90 -0.14
CA PRO A 23 11.83 4.36 -1.50
C PRO A 23 11.33 2.92 -1.63
N THR A 24 11.57 2.12 -0.61
CA THR A 24 11.10 0.73 -0.59
C THR A 24 9.57 0.69 -0.53
N ALA A 25 8.97 1.60 0.26
CA ALA A 25 7.51 1.69 0.34
C ALA A 25 6.90 2.06 -1.02
N TYR A 26 7.52 2.97 -1.76
CA TYR A 26 7.06 3.32 -3.10
C TYR A 26 7.06 2.13 -4.05
N LYS A 27 8.12 1.34 -4.00
CA LYS A 27 8.20 0.14 -4.85
C LYS A 27 7.11 -0.85 -4.50
N LEU A 28 6.84 -1.02 -3.22
CA LEU A 28 5.78 -1.91 -2.77
C LEU A 28 4.42 -1.42 -3.24
N ILE A 29 4.16 -0.12 -3.13
CA ILE A 29 2.91 0.48 -3.59
C ILE A 29 2.73 0.26 -5.09
N GLN A 30 3.78 0.47 -5.88
CA GLN A 30 3.72 0.25 -7.32
C GLN A 30 3.37 -1.20 -7.64
N ARG A 31 3.95 -2.14 -6.90
CA ARG A 31 3.68 -3.57 -7.10
C ARG A 31 2.23 -3.91 -6.79
N LEU A 32 1.73 -3.43 -5.66
CA LEU A 32 0.35 -3.69 -5.26
C LEU A 32 -0.64 -3.05 -6.22
N ASN A 33 -0.34 -1.84 -6.68
CA ASN A 33 -1.19 -1.15 -7.65
C ASN A 33 -1.23 -1.89 -8.99
N ALA A 34 -0.11 -2.46 -9.40
CA ALA A 34 -0.10 -3.27 -10.63
C ALA A 34 -1.04 -4.47 -10.50
N GLU A 35 -1.07 -5.10 -9.33
CA GLU A 35 -1.98 -6.20 -9.06
C GLU A 35 -3.44 -5.74 -9.12
N LEU A 36 -3.73 -4.62 -8.49
CA LEU A 36 -5.09 -4.06 -8.48
C LEU A 36 -5.55 -3.69 -9.89
N LYS A 37 -4.66 -3.11 -10.67
CA LYS A 37 -4.97 -2.72 -12.04
C LYS A 37 -5.32 -3.95 -12.90
N GLN A 38 -4.60 -5.04 -12.70
CA GLN A 38 -4.89 -6.28 -13.41
C GLN A 38 -6.26 -6.84 -13.05
N LYS A 39 -6.74 -6.53 -11.85
CA LYS A 39 -8.07 -6.95 -11.42
C LYS A 39 -9.17 -6.01 -11.91
N GLY A 40 -8.81 -4.99 -12.69
CA GLY A 40 -9.78 -4.04 -13.23
C GLY A 40 -10.18 -2.94 -12.25
N LEU A 41 -9.41 -2.75 -11.18
CA LEU A 41 -9.72 -1.75 -10.18
C LEU A 41 -8.99 -0.44 -10.48
N ILE A 42 -9.58 0.66 -10.01
CA ILE A 42 -8.99 1.98 -10.18
C ILE A 42 -7.87 2.14 -9.14
N ILE A 43 -6.74 2.66 -9.60
CA ILE A 43 -5.60 2.92 -8.72
C ILE A 43 -5.28 4.42 -8.74
N ILE A 44 -4.58 4.87 -7.69
CA ILE A 44 -4.08 6.25 -7.58
C ILE A 44 -2.57 6.15 -7.47
N ALA A 45 -1.85 6.83 -8.37
CA ALA A 45 -0.40 6.81 -8.37
C ALA A 45 0.15 7.30 -7.03
N GLY A 46 1.10 6.58 -6.48
CA GLY A 46 1.73 6.94 -5.21
C GLY A 46 0.93 6.59 -3.97
N LYS A 47 -0.26 5.99 -4.13
CA LYS A 47 -1.10 5.58 -3.01
C LYS A 47 -1.58 4.16 -3.25
N VAL A 48 -1.96 3.46 -2.18
CA VAL A 48 -2.45 2.10 -2.28
C VAL A 48 -3.72 1.97 -1.45
N ASP A 49 -4.66 1.15 -1.93
CA ASP A 49 -5.87 0.85 -1.17
C ASP A 49 -5.50 0.25 0.17
N ARG A 50 -6.03 0.83 1.25
CA ARG A 50 -5.69 0.41 2.61
C ARG A 50 -6.09 -1.04 2.88
N ASP A 51 -7.30 -1.42 2.51
CA ASP A 51 -7.78 -2.77 2.80
C ASP A 51 -6.98 -3.81 2.03
N TYR A 52 -6.65 -3.51 0.77
CA TYR A 52 -5.84 -4.42 -0.03
C TYR A 52 -4.44 -4.55 0.56
N PHE A 53 -3.83 -3.41 0.93
CA PHE A 53 -2.51 -3.42 1.56
C PHE A 53 -2.50 -4.28 2.81
N LEU A 54 -3.47 -4.09 3.70
CA LEU A 54 -3.53 -4.84 4.94
C LEU A 54 -3.73 -6.33 4.69
N SER A 55 -4.55 -6.66 3.71
CA SER A 55 -4.80 -8.05 3.33
C SER A 55 -3.52 -8.73 2.82
N ARG A 56 -2.75 -8.04 1.99
CA ARG A 56 -1.51 -8.59 1.43
C ARG A 56 -0.42 -8.73 2.49
N VAL A 57 -0.27 -7.72 3.33
CA VAL A 57 0.73 -7.74 4.40
C VAL A 57 0.43 -8.86 5.38
N LYS A 58 -0.82 -9.07 5.69
CA LYS A 58 -1.22 -10.09 6.65
C LYS A 58 -0.87 -11.51 6.17
N TYR A 59 -0.96 -11.74 4.86
CA TYR A 59 -0.70 -13.07 4.30
C TYR A 59 0.75 -13.28 3.88
N SER A 60 1.53 -12.25 3.78
CA SER A 60 2.91 -12.36 3.35
C SER A 60 3.88 -12.61 4.50
N GLY A 61 3.39 -12.55 5.71
CA GLY A 61 4.22 -12.75 6.89
C GLY A 61 4.33 -14.21 7.34
#